data_e9516a50753dc90541dec2b642cfd3c9
#
_entry.id   e9516a50753dc90541dec2b642cfd3c9
#
_cell.length_a   1.000
_cell.length_b   1.000
_cell.length_c   1.000
_cell.angle_alpha   90.00
_cell.angle_beta   90.00
_cell.angle_gamma   90.00
#
_symmetry.space_group_name_H-M   'P 1'
#
loop_
_entity.id
_entity.type
_entity.pdbx_description
1 polymer ?
#
loop_
_entity_poly.entity_id
_entity_poly.type
_entity_poly.pdbx_seq_one_letter_code
_entity_poly.pdbx_strand_id
1 'polypeptide(L)'
;MTPAALKKAVLKKLQVTAAGDVDAADDVAIITEKYTGLHQMLLVDGLVIWSLTEDVPAEAEQPVVAMLAALAASDFGIPEPRHSRLQLEGAFNLPITVGGPSLAERQLRKALAQKHISSTVVSEYF
;
A
#
# COMPACT_ATOMS: atom_id res chain seq x y z
N MET A 1 -3.26 8.37 -8.18
CA MET A 1 -2.45 9.04 -7.13
C MET A 1 -0.99 9.03 -7.53
N THR A 2 -0.35 10.19 -7.52
CA THR A 2 1.08 10.27 -7.82
C THR A 2 1.92 9.63 -6.73
N PRO A 3 3.16 9.19 -7.02
CA PRO A 3 4.04 8.68 -5.96
C PRO A 3 4.27 9.68 -4.83
N ALA A 4 4.38 10.96 -5.13
CA ALA A 4 4.52 12.00 -4.10
C ALA A 4 3.28 12.10 -3.21
N ALA A 5 2.09 12.05 -3.80
CA ALA A 5 0.83 12.08 -3.04
C ALA A 5 0.66 10.82 -2.19
N LEU A 6 1.11 9.67 -2.70
CA LEU A 6 1.10 8.40 -1.96
C LEU A 6 1.94 8.52 -0.68
N LYS A 7 3.17 9.02 -0.80
CA LYS A 7 4.07 9.18 0.35
C LYS A 7 3.48 10.12 1.40
N LYS A 8 2.89 11.21 0.95
CA LYS A 8 2.22 12.17 1.83
C LYS A 8 1.04 11.54 2.56
N ALA A 9 0.23 10.75 1.85
CA ALA A 9 -0.90 10.06 2.44
C ALA A 9 -0.47 9.06 3.53
N VAL A 10 0.64 8.35 3.31
CA VAL A 10 1.19 7.42 4.29
C VAL A 10 1.66 8.15 5.55
N LEU A 11 2.38 9.25 5.40
CA LEU A 11 2.85 10.05 6.54
C LEU A 11 1.69 10.62 7.36
N LYS A 12 0.61 11.04 6.69
CA LYS A 12 -0.62 11.46 7.37
C LYS A 12 -1.28 10.32 8.13
N LYS A 13 -1.36 9.15 7.53
CA LYS A 13 -1.97 7.97 8.15
C LYS A 13 -1.19 7.55 9.39
N LEU A 14 0.14 7.66 9.37
CA LEU A 14 1.00 7.39 10.50
C LEU A 14 1.03 8.53 11.53
N GLN A 15 0.44 9.68 11.21
CA GLN A 15 0.43 10.89 12.02
C GLN A 15 1.85 11.42 12.34
N VAL A 16 2.78 11.19 11.42
CA VAL A 16 4.15 11.71 11.52
C VAL A 16 4.20 13.20 11.17
N THR A 17 3.40 13.60 10.17
CA THR A 17 3.30 14.99 9.73
C THR A 17 1.90 15.50 10.01
N ALA A 18 1.79 16.64 10.68
CA ALA A 18 0.49 17.27 10.95
C ALA A 18 -0.10 17.84 9.65
N ALA A 19 -1.43 17.94 9.62
CA ALA A 19 -2.13 18.50 8.46
C ALA A 19 -1.66 19.95 8.22
N GLY A 20 -1.24 20.24 6.98
CA GLY A 20 -0.74 21.56 6.60
C GLY A 20 0.75 21.78 6.77
N ASP A 21 1.44 20.88 7.47
CA ASP A 21 2.89 20.96 7.61
C ASP A 21 3.61 20.35 6.40
N VAL A 22 4.86 20.78 6.19
CA VAL A 22 5.72 20.22 5.15
C VAL A 22 6.34 18.92 5.68
N ASP A 23 6.35 17.87 4.85
CA ASP A 23 6.95 16.60 5.21
C ASP A 23 8.47 16.75 5.31
N ALA A 24 9.07 16.18 6.36
CA ALA A 24 10.53 16.17 6.51
C ALA A 24 11.16 15.28 5.44
N ALA A 25 12.28 15.74 4.87
CA ALA A 25 12.97 15.02 3.80
C ALA A 25 13.39 13.60 4.23
N ASP A 26 13.83 13.44 5.49
CA ASP A 26 14.22 12.13 6.03
C ASP A 26 13.03 11.17 6.12
N ASP A 27 11.86 11.67 6.51
CA ASP A 27 10.64 10.87 6.59
C ASP A 27 10.20 10.43 5.21
N VAL A 28 10.23 11.32 4.23
CA VAL A 28 9.91 10.99 2.83
C VAL A 28 10.89 9.95 2.29
N ALA A 29 12.17 10.03 2.63
CA ALA A 29 13.18 9.06 2.21
C ALA A 29 12.89 7.66 2.76
N ILE A 30 12.46 7.55 4.01
CA ILE A 30 12.07 6.28 4.62
C ILE A 30 10.89 5.67 3.85
N ILE A 31 9.85 6.45 3.59
CA ILE A 31 8.68 5.97 2.84
C ILE A 31 9.07 5.57 1.41
N THR A 32 9.96 6.31 0.78
CA THR A 32 10.45 5.99 -0.58
C THR A 32 11.12 4.62 -0.61
N GLU A 33 11.97 4.34 0.36
CA GLU A 33 12.64 3.04 0.50
C GLU A 33 11.62 1.92 0.71
N LYS A 34 10.65 2.13 1.62
CA LYS A 34 9.61 1.14 1.90
C LYS A 34 8.72 0.90 0.69
N TYR A 35 8.39 1.93 -0.07
CA TYR A 35 7.59 1.78 -1.28
C TYR A 35 8.33 0.97 -2.35
N THR A 36 9.61 1.21 -2.53
CA THR A 36 10.42 0.42 -3.47
C THR A 36 10.37 -1.07 -3.10
N GLY A 37 10.55 -1.39 -1.83
CA GLY A 37 10.46 -2.78 -1.34
C GLY A 37 9.07 -3.38 -1.50
N LEU A 38 8.03 -2.63 -1.15
CA LEU A 38 6.64 -3.09 -1.29
C LEU A 38 6.29 -3.35 -2.75
N HIS A 39 6.64 -2.43 -3.64
CA HIS A 39 6.39 -2.58 -5.07
C HIS A 39 7.03 -3.87 -5.61
N GLN A 40 8.26 -4.16 -5.19
CA GLN A 40 8.95 -5.38 -5.58
C GLN A 40 8.24 -6.63 -5.08
N MET A 41 7.79 -6.63 -3.82
CA MET A 41 7.03 -7.74 -3.25
C MET A 41 5.72 -7.98 -3.99
N LEU A 42 4.99 -6.91 -4.29
CA LEU A 42 3.73 -7.00 -5.02
C LEU A 42 3.95 -7.42 -6.48
N LEU A 43 5.05 -7.01 -7.08
CA LEU A 43 5.39 -7.41 -8.46
C LEU A 43 5.63 -8.91 -8.55
N VAL A 44 6.35 -9.48 -7.59
CA VAL A 44 6.60 -10.93 -7.52
C VAL A 44 5.30 -11.71 -7.41
N ASP A 45 4.31 -11.19 -6.67
CA ASP A 45 3.00 -11.84 -6.51
C ASP A 45 2.01 -11.49 -7.63
N GLY A 46 2.42 -10.71 -8.62
CA GLY A 46 1.55 -10.31 -9.73
C GLY A 46 0.46 -9.33 -9.34
N LEU A 47 0.64 -8.57 -8.26
CA LEU A 47 -0.35 -7.64 -7.74
C LEU A 47 -0.10 -6.19 -8.15
N VAL A 48 0.88 -5.93 -9.01
CA VAL A 48 1.23 -4.60 -9.51
C VAL A 48 1.11 -4.58 -11.02
N ILE A 49 0.38 -3.61 -11.55
CA ILE A 49 0.23 -3.37 -12.99
C ILE A 49 0.78 -2.00 -13.39
N TRP A 50 1.39 -1.27 -12.47
CA TRP A 50 2.00 0.05 -12.70
C TRP A 50 3.47 0.00 -12.31
N SER A 51 4.28 0.90 -12.90
CA SER A 51 5.68 1.01 -12.54
C SER A 51 5.87 1.88 -11.30
N LEU A 52 7.06 1.82 -10.71
CA LEU A 52 7.39 2.56 -9.49
C LEU A 52 7.24 4.08 -9.65
N THR A 53 7.44 4.60 -10.86
CA THR A 53 7.36 6.03 -11.14
C THR A 53 6.01 6.49 -11.68
N GLU A 54 5.14 5.55 -12.05
CA GLU A 54 3.81 5.84 -12.55
C GLU A 54 2.83 6.10 -11.40
N ASP A 55 1.69 6.70 -11.74
CA ASP A 55 0.61 6.91 -10.78
C ASP A 55 0.01 5.57 -10.32
N VAL A 56 -0.32 5.49 -9.04
CA VAL A 56 -1.05 4.35 -8.50
C VAL A 56 -2.51 4.44 -8.96
N PRO A 57 -3.07 3.38 -9.56
CA PRO A 57 -4.47 3.39 -9.96
C PRO A 57 -5.42 3.67 -8.80
N ALA A 58 -6.54 4.32 -9.09
CA ALA A 58 -7.50 4.73 -8.06
C ALA A 58 -7.98 3.55 -7.19
N GLU A 59 -8.23 2.40 -7.78
CA GLU A 59 -8.69 1.21 -7.08
C GLU A 59 -7.62 0.58 -6.17
N ALA A 60 -6.35 0.93 -6.38
CA ALA A 60 -5.23 0.43 -5.58
C ALA A 60 -4.75 1.43 -4.52
N GLU A 61 -5.24 2.66 -4.53
CA GLU A 61 -4.74 3.73 -3.64
C GLU A 61 -4.86 3.37 -2.16
N GLN A 62 -6.05 3.04 -1.69
CA GLN A 62 -6.28 2.73 -0.28
C GLN A 62 -5.51 1.49 0.18
N PRO A 63 -5.55 0.36 -0.54
CA PRO A 63 -4.75 -0.80 -0.16
C PRO A 63 -3.25 -0.52 -0.10
N VAL A 64 -2.70 0.20 -1.07
CA VAL A 64 -1.26 0.49 -1.10
C VAL A 64 -0.85 1.41 0.04
N VAL A 65 -1.66 2.43 0.34
CA VAL A 65 -1.41 3.32 1.48
C VAL A 65 -1.39 2.51 2.79
N ALA A 66 -2.36 1.62 2.99
CA ALA A 66 -2.44 0.80 4.19
C ALA A 66 -1.24 -0.16 4.32
N MET A 67 -0.83 -0.81 3.23
CA MET A 67 0.32 -1.70 3.21
C MET A 67 1.61 -0.95 3.51
N LEU A 68 1.79 0.22 2.91
CA LEU A 68 2.99 1.02 3.11
C LEU A 68 3.06 1.56 4.53
N ALA A 69 1.94 1.98 5.10
CA ALA A 69 1.87 2.40 6.50
C ALA A 69 2.24 1.25 7.46
N ALA A 70 1.78 0.05 7.20
CA ALA A 70 2.12 -1.12 8.00
C ALA A 70 3.63 -1.42 7.97
N LEU A 71 4.25 -1.33 6.77
CA LEU A 71 5.68 -1.55 6.63
C LEU A 71 6.52 -0.48 7.34
N ALA A 72 6.08 0.77 7.29
CA ALA A 72 6.83 1.89 7.84
C ALA A 72 6.59 2.13 9.34
N ALA A 73 5.58 1.50 9.93
CA ALA A 73 5.19 1.76 11.31
C ALA A 73 6.33 1.60 12.32
N SER A 74 7.17 0.58 12.14
CA SER A 74 8.30 0.34 13.03
C SER A 74 9.37 1.43 12.94
N ASP A 75 9.58 1.98 11.74
CA ASP A 75 10.58 3.02 11.52
C ASP A 75 10.21 4.34 12.18
N PHE A 76 8.91 4.57 12.39
CA PHE A 76 8.40 5.79 13.02
C PHE A 76 8.01 5.57 14.48
N GLY A 77 8.29 4.39 15.05
CA GLY A 77 8.04 4.11 16.45
C GLY A 77 6.58 4.19 16.85
N ILE A 78 5.66 3.74 15.99
CA ILE A 78 4.23 3.79 16.29
C ILE A 78 3.93 2.88 17.48
N PRO A 79 3.32 3.42 18.58
CA PRO A 79 3.07 2.64 19.78
C PRO A 79 1.86 1.70 19.63
N GLU A 80 1.81 0.69 20.50
CA GLU A 80 0.62 -0.14 20.65
C GLU A 80 -0.50 0.67 21.33
N PRO A 81 -1.78 0.39 21.04
CA PRO A 81 -2.30 -0.67 20.18
C PRO A 81 -2.36 -0.32 18.68
N ARG A 82 -1.95 0.86 18.33
CA ARG A 82 -2.03 1.40 16.97
C ARG A 82 -1.15 0.62 16.00
N HIS A 83 0.04 0.23 16.43
CA HIS A 83 0.96 -0.58 15.62
C HIS A 83 0.29 -1.88 15.18
N SER A 84 -0.30 -2.63 16.11
CA SER A 84 -0.99 -3.88 15.78
C SER A 84 -2.16 -3.69 14.84
N ARG A 85 -2.92 -2.61 15.01
CA ARG A 85 -4.03 -2.29 14.10
C ARG A 85 -3.55 -2.02 12.68
N LEU A 86 -2.44 -1.30 12.52
CA LEU A 86 -1.86 -1.04 11.22
C LEU A 86 -1.40 -2.33 10.56
N GLN A 87 -0.83 -3.26 11.32
CA GLN A 87 -0.41 -4.56 10.79
C GLN A 87 -1.60 -5.40 10.32
N LEU A 88 -2.67 -5.47 11.10
CA LEU A 88 -3.87 -6.21 10.72
C LEU A 88 -4.58 -5.61 9.50
N GLU A 89 -4.53 -4.30 9.36
CA GLU A 89 -5.15 -3.60 8.23
C GLU A 89 -4.34 -3.76 6.94
N GLY A 90 -3.01 -3.69 7.00
CA GLY A 90 -2.17 -3.52 5.83
C GLY A 90 -1.00 -4.48 5.65
N ALA A 91 -0.67 -5.31 6.64
CA ALA A 91 0.48 -6.20 6.48
C ALA A 91 0.26 -7.21 5.35
N PHE A 92 1.31 -7.43 4.56
CA PHE A 92 1.27 -8.36 3.43
C PHE A 92 1.65 -9.77 3.89
N ASN A 93 0.93 -10.78 3.38
CA ASN A 93 1.18 -12.19 3.69
C ASN A 93 1.06 -12.57 5.17
N LEU A 94 0.05 -12.03 5.87
CA LEU A 94 -0.24 -12.45 7.22
C LEU A 94 -0.59 -13.95 7.27
N PRO A 95 -0.05 -14.70 8.24
CA PRO A 95 -0.39 -16.12 8.38
C PRO A 95 -1.84 -16.32 8.83
N ILE A 96 -2.41 -17.47 8.48
CA ILE A 96 -3.80 -17.84 8.83
C ILE A 96 -4.01 -17.78 10.35
N THR A 97 -2.99 -18.09 11.13
CA THR A 97 -3.04 -18.06 12.60
C THR A 97 -3.35 -16.67 13.18
N VAL A 98 -3.10 -15.60 12.40
CA VAL A 98 -3.40 -14.21 12.81
C VAL A 98 -4.64 -13.67 12.10
N GLY A 99 -5.38 -14.51 11.38
CA GLY A 99 -6.59 -14.10 10.69
C GLY A 99 -6.50 -14.10 9.17
N GLY A 100 -5.37 -14.51 8.60
CA GLY A 100 -5.18 -14.58 7.15
C GLY A 100 -4.87 -13.22 6.52
N PRO A 101 -5.13 -13.04 5.23
CA PRO A 101 -4.78 -11.81 4.50
C PRO A 101 -5.39 -10.57 5.14
N SER A 102 -4.61 -9.49 5.19
CA SER A 102 -5.10 -8.20 5.68
C SER A 102 -6.21 -7.66 4.77
N LEU A 103 -6.96 -6.68 5.30
CA LEU A 103 -8.01 -6.01 4.51
C LEU A 103 -7.42 -5.41 3.22
N ALA A 104 -6.26 -4.75 3.32
CA ALA A 104 -5.60 -4.14 2.17
C ALA A 104 -5.21 -5.17 1.11
N GLU A 105 -4.65 -6.31 1.52
CA GLU A 105 -4.30 -7.38 0.59
C GLU A 105 -5.54 -7.91 -0.13
N ARG A 106 -6.62 -8.16 0.59
CA ARG A 106 -7.88 -8.63 0.00
C ARG A 106 -8.47 -7.62 -0.99
N GLN A 107 -8.44 -6.33 -0.64
CA GLN A 107 -8.92 -5.27 -1.52
C GLN A 107 -8.10 -5.17 -2.80
N LEU A 108 -6.79 -5.25 -2.70
CA LEU A 108 -5.90 -5.18 -3.85
C LEU A 108 -6.10 -6.36 -4.80
N ARG A 109 -6.18 -7.57 -4.26
CA ARG A 109 -6.42 -8.78 -5.05
C ARG A 109 -7.76 -8.72 -5.76
N LYS A 110 -8.81 -8.22 -5.09
CA LYS A 110 -10.14 -8.06 -5.69
C LYS A 110 -10.14 -7.05 -6.83
N ALA A 111 -9.48 -5.91 -6.64
CA ALA A 111 -9.39 -4.87 -7.66
C ALA A 111 -8.71 -5.37 -8.92
N LEU A 112 -7.59 -6.10 -8.77
CA LEU A 112 -6.87 -6.66 -9.89
C LEU A 112 -7.62 -7.80 -10.59
N ALA A 113 -8.30 -8.65 -9.82
CA ALA A 113 -9.11 -9.73 -10.38
C ALA A 113 -10.24 -9.18 -11.25
N GLN A 114 -10.93 -8.14 -10.80
CA GLN A 114 -11.99 -7.49 -11.57
C GLN A 114 -11.45 -6.87 -12.86
N LYS A 115 -10.32 -6.21 -12.79
CA LYS A 115 -9.68 -5.58 -13.96
C LYS A 115 -9.23 -6.63 -14.98
N HIS A 116 -8.67 -7.74 -14.51
CA HIS A 116 -8.25 -8.86 -15.36
C HIS A 116 -9.43 -9.52 -16.05
N ILE A 117 -10.52 -9.77 -15.32
CA ILE A 117 -11.75 -10.35 -15.88
C ILE A 117 -12.34 -9.44 -16.95
N SER A 118 -12.41 -8.13 -16.70
CA SER A 118 -12.90 -7.16 -17.70
C SER A 118 -12.08 -7.19 -18.97
N SER A 119 -10.75 -7.23 -18.86
CA SER A 119 -9.86 -7.33 -20.02
C SER A 119 -10.06 -8.61 -20.79
N THR A 120 -10.21 -9.74 -20.11
CA THR A 120 -10.43 -11.05 -20.71
C THR A 120 -11.77 -11.10 -21.46
N VAL A 121 -12.84 -10.59 -20.86
CA VAL A 121 -14.18 -10.54 -21.48
C VAL A 121 -14.14 -9.71 -22.76
N VAL A 122 -13.50 -8.54 -22.71
CA VAL A 122 -13.36 -7.68 -23.90
C VAL A 122 -12.59 -8.42 -25.01
N SER A 123 -11.53 -9.15 -24.67
CA SER A 123 -10.74 -9.91 -25.63
C SER A 123 -11.53 -11.02 -26.31
N GLU A 124 -12.44 -11.67 -25.59
CA GLU A 124 -13.26 -12.76 -26.14
C GLU A 124 -14.26 -12.30 -27.20
N TYR A 125 -14.71 -11.06 -27.12
CA TYR A 125 -15.69 -10.51 -28.07
C TYR A 125 -15.06 -9.81 -29.26
N PHE A 126 -13.77 -9.71 -29.29
CA PHE A 126 -13.02 -9.10 -30.39
C PHE A 126 -11.91 -10.00 -30.90
#